data_d3c8683675311b6db678ba0f9ea40627
#
_entry.id   d3c8683675311b6db678ba0f9ea40627
#
_cell.length_a   1.000
_cell.length_b   1.000
_cell.length_c   1.000
_cell.angle_alpha   90.00
_cell.angle_beta   90.00
_cell.angle_gamma   90.00
#
_symmetry.space_group_name_H-M   'P 1'
#
loop_
_entity.id
_entity.type
_entity.pdbx_description
1 polymer ?
#
loop_
_entity_poly.entity_id
_entity_poly.type
_entity_poly.pdbx_seq_one_letter_code
_entity_poly.pdbx_strand_id
1 'polypeptide(L)'
;GTPYLWGGNSTKGNDCSGFTQTVFKANNIQIPRDARQQALIGTPILPSQDWSNILPGDLLFFGREDKVTHVGISLGQKDIIHQGGKVGINSLDKASPEFNKGRFESFLFVRRVLDQ
;
A
#
# COMPACT_ATOMS: atom_id res chain seq x y z
N GLY A 1 -0.87 15.44 -14.21
CA GLY A 1 -0.52 15.47 -13.77
C GLY A 1 0.24 16.29 -13.06
N THR A 2 0.44 16.73 -12.94
CA THR A 2 0.96 17.24 -12.38
C THR A 2 1.15 17.15 -11.40
N PRO A 3 0.76 17.12 -11.15
CA PRO A 3 0.76 16.95 -10.15
C PRO A 3 1.71 16.30 -9.57
N TYR A 4 2.32 15.96 -10.04
CA TYR A 4 3.34 15.29 -9.53
C TYR A 4 4.37 16.14 -8.91
N LEU A 5 4.06 17.40 -8.76
CA LEU A 5 4.95 18.31 -8.11
C LEU A 5 5.34 17.87 -6.73
N TRP A 6 4.38 17.33 -6.00
CA TRP A 6 4.65 16.93 -4.64
C TRP A 6 5.57 15.73 -4.55
N GLY A 7 5.71 14.98 -5.62
CA GLY A 7 6.57 13.83 -5.61
C GLY A 7 7.88 14.06 -6.33
N GLY A 8 8.07 15.22 -6.88
CA GLY A 8 9.19 15.45 -7.76
C GLY A 8 10.55 15.28 -7.14
N ASN A 9 10.65 15.50 -5.86
CA ASN A 9 11.92 15.42 -5.16
C ASN A 9 12.04 14.24 -4.24
N SER A 10 11.03 13.41 -4.22
CA SER A 10 11.01 12.34 -3.24
C SER A 10 11.69 11.10 -3.76
N THR A 11 12.18 10.30 -2.84
CA THR A 11 12.61 8.96 -3.18
C THR A 11 11.36 8.15 -3.50
N LYS A 12 11.55 7.00 -4.12
CA LYS A 12 10.42 6.14 -4.42
C LYS A 12 9.65 5.75 -3.18
N GLY A 13 10.36 5.49 -2.08
CA GLY A 13 9.70 5.14 -0.84
C GLY A 13 8.83 6.25 -0.32
N ASN A 14 9.28 7.49 -0.44
CA ASN A 14 8.48 8.63 -0.02
C ASN A 14 7.28 8.84 -0.92
N ASP A 15 7.43 8.56 -2.22
CA ASP A 15 6.31 8.71 -3.15
C ASP A 15 5.17 7.78 -2.80
N CYS A 16 5.45 6.53 -2.46
CA CYS A 16 4.39 5.58 -2.17
C CYS A 16 3.64 5.94 -0.89
N SER A 17 4.35 6.36 0.14
CA SER A 17 3.68 6.75 1.39
C SER A 17 2.97 8.10 1.24
N GLY A 18 3.51 8.99 0.42
CA GLY A 18 2.84 10.25 0.12
C GLY A 18 1.53 10.03 -0.61
N PHE A 19 1.52 9.06 -1.53
CA PHE A 19 0.30 8.72 -2.24
C PHE A 19 -0.78 8.20 -1.29
N THR A 20 -0.42 7.26 -0.41
CA THR A 20 -1.39 6.74 0.55
C THR A 20 -1.88 7.83 1.49
N GLN A 21 -0.98 8.68 1.96
CA GLN A 21 -1.37 9.77 2.83
C GLN A 21 -2.36 10.71 2.13
N THR A 22 -2.11 11.02 0.88
CA THR A 22 -2.97 11.91 0.11
C THR A 22 -4.37 11.32 -0.08
N VAL A 23 -4.44 10.02 -0.42
CA VAL A 23 -5.73 9.36 -0.60
C VAL A 23 -6.53 9.35 0.70
N PHE A 24 -5.88 9.03 1.81
CA PHE A 24 -6.57 9.00 3.09
C PHE A 24 -6.99 10.38 3.53
N LYS A 25 -6.16 11.38 3.31
CA LYS A 25 -6.50 12.76 3.65
C LYS A 25 -7.71 13.25 2.86
N ALA A 26 -7.83 12.85 1.60
CA ALA A 26 -8.98 13.21 0.77
C ALA A 26 -10.27 12.63 1.34
N ASN A 27 -10.18 11.62 2.20
CA ASN A 27 -11.32 11.02 2.85
C ASN A 27 -11.38 11.41 4.33
N ASN A 28 -10.70 12.50 4.70
CA ASN A 28 -10.68 13.06 6.06
C ASN A 28 -10.05 12.13 7.09
N ILE A 29 -9.09 11.33 6.66
CA ILE A 29 -8.37 10.43 7.54
C ILE A 29 -6.90 10.81 7.51
N GLN A 30 -6.35 11.13 8.67
CA GLN A 30 -4.95 11.49 8.76
C GLN A 30 -4.11 10.28 9.15
N ILE A 31 -3.08 10.02 8.35
CA ILE A 31 -2.11 8.98 8.67
C ILE A 31 -0.71 9.58 8.56
N PRO A 32 0.28 8.94 9.16
CA PRO A 32 1.65 9.47 9.07
C PRO A 32 2.15 9.58 7.64
N ARG A 33 3.12 10.44 7.41
CA ARG A 33 3.68 10.67 6.08
C ARG A 33 4.58 9.53 5.62
N ASP A 34 5.27 8.88 6.55
CA ASP A 34 6.30 7.91 6.25
C ASP A 34 5.73 6.48 6.29
N ALA A 35 6.11 5.65 5.32
CA ALA A 35 5.61 4.28 5.25
C ALA A 35 5.91 3.49 6.52
N ARG A 36 7.07 3.69 7.12
CA ARG A 36 7.41 2.98 8.35
C ARG A 36 6.50 3.38 9.49
N GLN A 37 6.10 4.63 9.55
CA GLN A 37 5.17 5.10 10.56
C GLN A 37 3.75 4.65 10.26
N GLN A 38 3.36 4.64 8.99
CA GLN A 38 2.05 4.12 8.60
C GLN A 38 1.92 2.65 9.00
N ALA A 39 3.01 1.92 8.99
CA ALA A 39 3.01 0.50 9.35
C ALA A 39 2.77 0.27 10.84
N LEU A 40 2.79 1.32 11.65
CA LEU A 40 2.59 1.21 13.09
C LEU A 40 1.16 1.54 13.53
N ILE A 41 0.32 2.02 12.62
CA ILE A 41 -1.05 2.41 12.99
C ILE A 41 -2.04 1.37 12.52
N GLY A 42 -3.23 1.44 13.10
CA GLY A 42 -4.32 0.56 12.71
C GLY A 42 -4.19 -0.82 13.32
N THR A 43 -5.04 -1.71 12.85
CA THR A 43 -5.12 -3.08 13.35
C THR A 43 -4.39 -4.02 12.40
N PRO A 44 -3.50 -4.88 12.90
CA PRO A 44 -2.86 -5.86 12.03
C PRO A 44 -3.90 -6.88 11.56
N ILE A 45 -3.88 -7.17 10.26
CA ILE A 45 -4.79 -8.13 9.66
C ILE A 45 -3.97 -9.24 9.06
N LEU A 46 -4.24 -10.47 9.50
CA LEU A 46 -3.57 -11.63 8.94
C LEU A 46 -4.39 -12.13 7.75
N PRO A 47 -3.84 -12.13 6.52
CA PRO A 47 -4.63 -12.57 5.38
C PRO A 47 -5.09 -14.01 5.55
N SER A 48 -6.36 -14.27 5.21
CA SER A 48 -6.86 -15.63 5.16
C SER A 48 -6.23 -16.35 3.97
N GLN A 49 -6.49 -17.64 3.87
CA GLN A 49 -5.87 -18.45 2.82
C GLN A 49 -6.14 -17.89 1.42
N ASP A 50 -7.35 -17.41 1.19
CA ASP A 50 -7.75 -16.86 -0.11
C ASP A 50 -7.78 -15.33 -0.12
N TRP A 51 -7.34 -14.69 0.95
CA TRP A 51 -7.31 -13.24 1.10
C TRP A 51 -8.68 -12.58 1.04
N SER A 52 -9.76 -13.34 1.24
CA SER A 52 -11.10 -12.76 1.19
C SER A 52 -11.36 -11.78 2.32
N ASN A 53 -10.57 -11.85 3.39
CA ASN A 53 -10.70 -10.92 4.52
C ASN A 53 -9.95 -9.62 4.34
N ILE A 54 -9.22 -9.47 3.24
CA ILE A 54 -8.52 -8.21 2.96
C ILE A 54 -9.49 -7.34 2.20
N LEU A 55 -9.81 -6.18 2.77
CA LEU A 55 -10.87 -5.30 2.28
C LEU A 55 -10.30 -4.06 1.60
N PRO A 56 -11.08 -3.45 0.70
CA PRO A 56 -10.63 -2.18 0.09
C PRO A 56 -10.29 -1.16 1.16
N GLY A 57 -9.17 -0.49 1.01
CA GLY A 57 -8.70 0.50 1.96
C GLY A 57 -7.69 -0.03 2.96
N ASP A 58 -7.52 -1.34 3.06
CA ASP A 58 -6.46 -1.88 3.90
C ASP A 58 -5.11 -1.49 3.31
N LEU A 59 -4.11 -1.30 4.17
CA LEU A 59 -2.76 -0.95 3.73
C LEU A 59 -1.90 -2.20 3.71
N LEU A 60 -1.26 -2.45 2.57
CA LEU A 60 -0.31 -3.54 2.42
C LEU A 60 1.08 -2.97 2.45
N PHE A 61 1.96 -3.58 3.24
CA PHE A 61 3.33 -3.12 3.40
C PHE A 61 4.29 -4.14 2.80
N PHE A 62 5.32 -3.61 2.17
CA PHE A 62 6.31 -4.39 1.46
C PHE A 62 7.70 -3.97 1.90
N GLY A 63 8.64 -4.89 1.80
CA GLY A 63 10.00 -4.55 2.18
C GLY A 63 10.90 -5.75 2.16
N ARG A 64 11.99 -5.62 2.91
CA ARG A 64 13.03 -6.64 2.95
C ARG A 64 13.53 -6.78 4.38
N GLU A 65 13.69 -8.00 4.84
CA GLU A 65 14.22 -8.27 6.18
C GLU A 65 13.45 -7.51 7.26
N ASP A 66 12.13 -7.52 7.16
CA ASP A 66 11.21 -6.86 8.10
C ASP A 66 11.29 -5.34 8.08
N LYS A 67 11.99 -4.76 7.13
CA LYS A 67 12.04 -3.31 6.98
C LYS A 67 11.08 -2.88 5.89
N VAL A 68 10.14 -2.01 6.25
CA VAL A 68 9.14 -1.51 5.32
C VAL A 68 9.79 -0.51 4.37
N THR A 69 9.65 -0.76 3.07
CA THR A 69 10.16 0.13 2.04
C THR A 69 9.10 0.59 1.07
N HIS A 70 7.88 0.02 1.15
CA HIS A 70 6.82 0.37 0.21
C HIS A 70 5.47 0.09 0.84
N VAL A 71 4.45 0.83 0.42
CA VAL A 71 3.08 0.65 0.89
C VAL A 71 2.13 0.82 -0.29
N GLY A 72 1.03 0.04 -0.27
CA GLY A 72 -0.04 0.16 -1.25
C GLY A 72 -1.38 0.08 -0.55
N ILE A 73 -2.43 0.48 -1.25
CA ILE A 73 -3.80 0.44 -0.74
C ILE A 73 -4.53 -0.71 -1.41
N SER A 74 -5.14 -1.56 -0.60
CA SER A 74 -5.91 -2.68 -1.12
C SER A 74 -7.13 -2.21 -1.89
N LEU A 75 -7.38 -2.85 -3.01
CA LEU A 75 -8.64 -2.71 -3.74
C LEU A 75 -9.56 -3.90 -3.43
N GLY A 76 -9.15 -4.72 -2.48
CA GLY A 76 -9.85 -5.93 -2.11
C GLY A 76 -9.05 -7.15 -2.50
N GLN A 77 -9.01 -8.14 -1.63
CA GLN A 77 -8.29 -9.37 -1.85
C GLN A 77 -6.81 -9.12 -2.17
N LYS A 78 -6.34 -9.52 -3.33
CA LYS A 78 -4.91 -9.45 -3.67
C LYS A 78 -4.54 -8.28 -4.57
N ASP A 79 -5.50 -7.40 -4.87
CA ASP A 79 -5.26 -6.27 -5.76
C ASP A 79 -4.90 -5.03 -4.97
N ILE A 80 -3.95 -4.25 -5.48
CA ILE A 80 -3.50 -3.03 -4.83
C ILE A 80 -3.39 -1.89 -5.83
N ILE A 81 -3.56 -0.68 -5.32
CA ILE A 81 -3.19 0.53 -6.05
C ILE A 81 -2.06 1.18 -5.27
N HIS A 82 -1.01 1.60 -5.96
CA HIS A 82 0.16 2.12 -5.29
C HIS A 82 0.97 3.00 -6.23
N GLN A 83 1.92 3.74 -5.64
CA GLN A 83 2.83 4.61 -6.37
C GLN A 83 4.21 3.94 -6.38
N GLY A 84 4.59 3.38 -7.52
CA GLY A 84 5.89 2.76 -7.66
C GLY A 84 6.60 3.34 -8.89
N GLY A 85 6.88 4.62 -8.84
CA GLY A 85 7.34 5.37 -10.00
C GLY A 85 6.19 6.11 -10.64
N LYS A 86 5.06 5.48 -10.74
CA LYS A 86 3.79 6.12 -11.12
C LYS A 86 2.68 5.36 -10.43
N VAL A 87 1.51 5.97 -10.36
CA VAL A 87 0.35 5.32 -9.76
C VAL A 87 -0.12 4.22 -10.69
N GLY A 88 -0.35 3.04 -10.15
CA GLY A 88 -0.80 1.92 -10.94
C GLY A 88 -1.42 0.84 -10.08
N ILE A 89 -2.03 -0.12 -10.75
CA ILE A 89 -2.69 -1.25 -10.10
C ILE A 89 -1.90 -2.51 -10.39
N ASN A 90 -1.66 -3.29 -9.34
CA ASN A 90 -1.01 -4.58 -9.46
C ASN A 90 -1.74 -5.59 -8.60
N SER A 91 -1.42 -6.86 -8.79
CA SER A 91 -2.00 -7.94 -8.01
C SER A 91 -0.91 -8.81 -7.42
N LEU A 92 -1.18 -9.37 -6.27
CA LEU A 92 -0.33 -10.39 -5.66
C LEU A 92 -0.80 -11.80 -6.03
N ASP A 93 -1.81 -11.92 -6.88
CA ASP A 93 -2.35 -13.19 -7.35
C ASP A 93 -1.61 -13.61 -8.61
N LYS A 94 -0.96 -14.76 -8.55
CA LYS A 94 -0.17 -15.26 -9.68
C LYS A 94 -1.02 -15.50 -10.94
N ALA A 95 -2.31 -15.69 -10.77
CA ALA A 95 -3.21 -15.92 -11.90
C ALA A 95 -3.69 -14.62 -12.53
N SER A 96 -3.42 -13.48 -11.93
CA SER A 96 -3.89 -12.20 -12.44
C SER A 96 -2.98 -11.68 -13.54
N PRO A 97 -3.56 -11.05 -14.60
CA PRO A 97 -2.73 -10.38 -15.60
C PRO A 97 -1.94 -9.20 -15.03
N GLU A 98 -2.36 -8.70 -13.86
CA GLU A 98 -1.68 -7.59 -13.18
C GLU A 98 -0.68 -8.07 -12.14
N PHE A 99 -0.36 -9.36 -12.13
CA PHE A 99 0.55 -9.91 -11.13
C PHE A 99 1.92 -9.23 -11.16
N ASN A 100 2.39 -8.85 -9.99
CA ASN A 100 3.72 -8.24 -9.82
C ASN A 100 4.54 -9.13 -8.91
N LYS A 101 5.50 -9.82 -9.50
CA LYS A 101 6.30 -10.78 -8.75
C LYS A 101 7.11 -10.12 -7.64
N GLY A 102 7.69 -8.95 -7.93
CA GLY A 102 8.48 -8.25 -6.92
C GLY A 102 7.67 -7.87 -5.71
N ARG A 103 6.45 -7.40 -5.91
CA ARG A 103 5.57 -7.06 -4.79
C ARG A 103 5.12 -8.32 -4.06
N PHE A 104 4.82 -9.37 -4.79
CA PHE A 104 4.44 -10.63 -4.17
C PHE A 104 5.55 -11.13 -3.24
N GLU A 105 6.79 -11.09 -3.71
CA GLU A 105 7.92 -11.62 -2.94
C GLU A 105 8.33 -10.69 -1.79
N SER A 106 8.03 -9.41 -1.87
CA SER A 106 8.40 -8.45 -0.83
C SER A 106 7.27 -8.13 0.14
N PHE A 107 6.11 -8.77 -0.01
CA PHE A 107 4.97 -8.52 0.87
C PHE A 107 5.33 -8.89 2.32
N LEU A 108 4.99 -8.01 3.25
CA LEU A 108 5.26 -8.21 4.67
C LEU A 108 3.99 -8.41 5.49
N PHE A 109 3.08 -7.44 5.50
CA PHE A 109 1.88 -7.53 6.33
C PHE A 109 0.85 -6.50 5.92
N VAL A 110 -0.33 -6.59 6.55
CA VAL A 110 -1.48 -5.72 6.29
C VAL A 110 -1.88 -5.00 7.56
N ARG A 111 -2.25 -3.73 7.44
CA ARG A 111 -2.85 -2.96 8.52
C ARG A 111 -4.19 -2.39 8.07
N ARG A 112 -5.18 -2.43 8.95
CA ARG A 112 -6.49 -1.85 8.67
C ARG A 112 -6.64 -0.58 9.47
N VAL A 113 -6.73 0.53 8.78
CA VAL A 113 -6.91 1.85 9.39
C VAL A 113 -8.38 2.24 9.37
N LEU A 114 -9.09 1.84 8.32
CA LEU A 114 -10.51 2.18 8.19
C LEU A 114 -11.34 1.28 9.09
N ASP A 115 -12.36 1.90 9.71
CA ASP A 115 -13.30 1.16 10.53
C ASP A 115 -14.31 0.54 9.59
N GLN A 116 -14.43 -0.76 9.62
CA GLN A 116 -15.33 -1.48 8.72
C GLN A 116 -16.56 -2.02 9.45
#